data_becf4765c404d26ae95afe8ce35b4d43
#
_entry.id   becf4765c404d26ae95afe8ce35b4d43
#
_cell.length_a   1.000
_cell.length_b   1.000
_cell.length_c   1.000
_cell.angle_alpha   90.00
_cell.angle_beta   90.00
_cell.angle_gamma   90.00
#
_symmetry.space_group_name_H-M   'P 1'
#
loop_
_entity.id
_entity.type
_entity.pdbx_description
1 polymer ?
#
loop_
_entity_poly.entity_id
_entity_poly.type
_entity_poly.pdbx_seq_one_letter_code
_entity_poly.pdbx_strand_id
1 'polypeptide(L)'
;MRFKLLITALLFTFFAQSALAQLEPFKDYDISDELWNITLIKVDPNMGDDYLEGLRETWVASNKVAKELGQIEDFSIYRSQLESSGDVNLFLVTKFANNDQLEPNKEEYDKFMKAWGEANQERSREITKNYPGMRKITGEYLVREITVK
;
A
#
# COMPACT_ATOMS: atom_id res chain seq x y z
N MET A 1 -13.85 -74.64 37.47
CA MET A 1 -13.44 -73.18 37.41
C MET A 1 -13.01 -72.84 36.02
N ARG A 2 -13.77 -71.97 35.31
CA ARG A 2 -13.46 -71.57 33.96
C ARG A 2 -13.02 -70.11 34.01
N PHE A 3 -11.72 -69.85 33.78
CA PHE A 3 -11.19 -68.48 33.63
C PHE A 3 -11.53 -67.95 32.30
N LYS A 4 -12.34 -66.87 32.27
CA LYS A 4 -12.62 -66.10 31.05
C LYS A 4 -11.57 -65.00 30.95
N LEU A 5 -10.67 -65.10 29.97
CA LEU A 5 -9.74 -64.04 29.60
C LEU A 5 -10.50 -62.98 28.82
N LEU A 6 -10.62 -61.79 29.39
CA LEU A 6 -11.13 -60.59 28.71
C LEU A 6 -9.95 -59.90 28.02
N ILE A 7 -9.88 -60.00 26.69
CA ILE A 7 -8.94 -59.25 25.88
C ILE A 7 -9.60 -57.88 25.57
N THR A 8 -9.12 -56.85 26.26
CA THR A 8 -9.53 -55.46 25.98
C THR A 8 -8.65 -54.96 24.82
N ALA A 9 -9.21 -54.93 23.62
CA ALA A 9 -8.57 -54.29 22.46
C ALA A 9 -8.62 -52.76 22.62
N LEU A 10 -7.47 -52.15 22.91
CA LEU A 10 -7.29 -50.71 22.96
C LEU A 10 -7.18 -50.20 21.51
N LEU A 11 -8.28 -49.69 20.96
CA LEU A 11 -8.30 -48.98 19.68
C LEU A 11 -7.59 -47.64 19.84
N PHE A 12 -6.30 -47.58 19.45
CA PHE A 12 -5.60 -46.33 19.22
C PHE A 12 -6.16 -45.71 17.91
N THR A 13 -7.13 -44.79 18.04
CA THR A 13 -7.52 -43.91 16.95
C THR A 13 -6.41 -42.88 16.76
N PHE A 14 -5.53 -43.10 15.79
CA PHE A 14 -4.64 -42.09 15.26
C PHE A 14 -5.52 -41.02 14.63
N PHE A 15 -5.75 -39.90 15.35
CA PHE A 15 -6.16 -38.64 14.73
C PHE A 15 -4.98 -38.20 13.86
N ALA A 16 -5.04 -38.49 12.58
CA ALA A 16 -4.23 -37.83 11.57
C ALA A 16 -4.68 -36.39 11.57
N GLN A 17 -4.02 -35.54 12.34
CA GLN A 17 -4.10 -34.10 12.16
C GLN A 17 -3.58 -33.85 10.76
N SER A 18 -4.49 -33.49 9.85
CA SER A 18 -4.12 -32.90 8.57
C SER A 18 -3.36 -31.63 8.92
N ALA A 19 -2.02 -31.72 8.95
CA ALA A 19 -1.18 -30.54 8.94
C ALA A 19 -1.53 -29.83 7.64
N LEU A 20 -2.42 -28.84 7.70
CA LEU A 20 -2.59 -27.88 6.62
C LEU A 20 -1.19 -27.32 6.41
N ALA A 21 -0.59 -27.65 5.28
CA ALA A 21 0.73 -27.17 4.92
C ALA A 21 0.62 -25.65 4.82
N GLN A 22 0.99 -24.98 5.90
CA GLN A 22 1.05 -23.53 5.93
C GLN A 22 2.28 -23.12 5.12
N LEU A 23 2.09 -22.21 4.14
CA LEU A 23 3.19 -21.68 3.37
C LEU A 23 4.18 -20.94 4.28
N GLU A 24 5.46 -21.20 4.08
CA GLU A 24 6.55 -20.62 4.86
C GLU A 24 7.21 -19.47 4.09
N PRO A 25 7.38 -18.27 4.70
CA PRO A 25 8.12 -17.17 4.09
C PRO A 25 9.53 -17.60 3.68
N PHE A 26 10.01 -17.10 2.53
CA PHE A 26 11.32 -17.36 1.90
C PHE A 26 11.55 -18.79 1.42
N LYS A 27 10.71 -19.74 1.80
CA LYS A 27 10.72 -21.12 1.33
C LYS A 27 9.70 -21.31 0.20
N ASP A 28 8.44 -21.03 0.48
CA ASP A 28 7.32 -21.25 -0.44
C ASP A 28 6.94 -19.97 -1.21
N TYR A 29 7.37 -18.82 -0.71
CA TYR A 29 7.22 -17.51 -1.37
C TYR A 29 8.32 -16.54 -0.95
N ASP A 30 8.63 -15.60 -1.83
CA ASP A 30 9.53 -14.49 -1.57
C ASP A 30 8.74 -13.21 -1.27
N ILE A 31 9.29 -12.36 -0.40
CA ILE A 31 8.74 -11.05 -0.05
C ILE A 31 9.70 -10.00 -0.60
N SER A 32 9.21 -9.09 -1.43
CA SER A 32 10.03 -8.00 -1.99
C SER A 32 10.52 -7.05 -0.91
N ASP A 33 11.74 -6.52 -1.06
CA ASP A 33 12.23 -5.40 -0.24
C ASP A 33 11.51 -4.10 -0.61
N GLU A 34 11.06 -3.97 -1.85
CA GLU A 34 10.29 -2.83 -2.33
C GLU A 34 8.92 -2.74 -1.64
N LEU A 35 8.47 -1.50 -1.42
CA LEU A 35 7.15 -1.22 -0.84
C LEU A 35 6.36 -0.29 -1.74
N TRP A 36 5.04 -0.44 -1.69
CA TRP A 36 4.10 0.47 -2.33
C TRP A 36 3.17 1.08 -1.29
N ASN A 37 3.17 2.42 -1.19
CA ASN A 37 2.10 3.13 -0.50
C ASN A 37 0.98 3.39 -1.51
N ILE A 38 -0.23 2.91 -1.22
CA ILE A 38 -1.39 3.01 -2.08
C ILE A 38 -2.49 3.76 -1.35
N THR A 39 -2.83 4.96 -1.83
CA THR A 39 -3.97 5.73 -1.34
C THR A 39 -5.17 5.51 -2.24
N LEU A 40 -6.26 5.02 -1.66
CA LEU A 40 -7.54 4.77 -2.32
C LEU A 40 -8.44 6.01 -2.21
N ILE A 41 -8.94 6.46 -3.35
CA ILE A 41 -9.70 7.70 -3.43
C ILE A 41 -11.01 7.48 -4.19
N LYS A 42 -12.07 8.06 -3.65
CA LYS A 42 -13.32 8.28 -4.37
C LYS A 42 -13.39 9.74 -4.75
N VAL A 43 -13.22 10.03 -6.02
CA VAL A 43 -13.45 11.37 -6.59
C VAL A 43 -14.92 11.48 -6.93
N ASP A 44 -15.53 12.61 -6.57
CA ASP A 44 -16.93 12.89 -6.79
C ASP A 44 -17.26 13.05 -8.29
N PRO A 45 -18.50 12.80 -8.71
CA PRO A 45 -18.91 12.98 -10.09
C PRO A 45 -18.59 14.39 -10.60
N ASN A 46 -18.06 14.48 -11.81
CA ASN A 46 -17.65 15.70 -12.50
C ASN A 46 -16.44 16.47 -11.89
N MET A 47 -15.84 15.96 -10.78
CA MET A 47 -14.65 16.58 -10.16
C MET A 47 -13.33 15.94 -10.61
N GLY A 48 -13.36 14.97 -11.53
CA GLY A 48 -12.20 14.20 -11.92
C GLY A 48 -11.08 15.03 -12.53
N ASP A 49 -11.40 15.93 -13.44
CA ASP A 49 -10.41 16.72 -14.15
C ASP A 49 -9.85 17.84 -13.24
N ASP A 50 -10.71 18.51 -12.47
CA ASP A 50 -10.27 19.53 -11.50
C ASP A 50 -9.36 18.93 -10.44
N TYR A 51 -9.69 17.71 -9.95
CA TYR A 51 -8.86 17.02 -8.99
C TYR A 51 -7.51 16.59 -9.58
N LEU A 52 -7.48 16.07 -10.82
CA LEU A 52 -6.24 15.72 -11.51
C LEU A 52 -5.37 16.95 -11.79
N GLU A 53 -5.96 18.09 -12.11
CA GLU A 53 -5.21 19.34 -12.27
C GLU A 53 -4.57 19.78 -10.96
N GLY A 54 -5.33 19.72 -9.86
CA GLY A 54 -4.78 19.98 -8.53
C GLY A 54 -3.65 19.02 -8.18
N LEU A 55 -3.81 17.71 -8.42
CA LEU A 55 -2.77 16.71 -8.18
C LEU A 55 -1.50 16.99 -9.00
N ARG A 56 -1.62 17.46 -10.25
CA ARG A 56 -0.46 17.82 -11.08
C ARG A 56 0.43 18.84 -10.39
N GLU A 57 -0.16 19.85 -9.77
CA GLU A 57 0.55 20.96 -9.14
C GLU A 57 0.99 20.68 -7.70
N THR A 58 0.43 19.68 -7.07
CA THR A 58 0.71 19.30 -5.68
C THR A 58 1.43 17.97 -5.60
N TRP A 59 0.71 16.87 -5.57
CA TRP A 59 1.23 15.53 -5.34
C TRP A 59 2.23 15.08 -6.42
N VAL A 60 1.93 15.31 -7.70
CA VAL A 60 2.84 14.96 -8.82
C VAL A 60 4.10 15.80 -8.76
N ALA A 61 3.97 17.12 -8.55
CA ALA A 61 5.10 18.02 -8.50
C ALA A 61 6.03 17.69 -7.31
N SER A 62 5.47 17.45 -6.13
CA SER A 62 6.27 17.06 -4.94
C SER A 62 6.93 15.69 -5.09
N ASN A 63 6.23 14.70 -5.66
CA ASN A 63 6.83 13.37 -5.90
C ASN A 63 7.94 13.39 -6.96
N LYS A 64 7.89 14.28 -7.94
CA LYS A 64 9.02 14.50 -8.87
C LYS A 64 10.27 14.95 -8.11
N VAL A 65 10.13 15.92 -7.22
CA VAL A 65 11.25 16.38 -6.38
C VAL A 65 11.78 15.25 -5.49
N ALA A 66 10.90 14.50 -4.83
CA ALA A 66 11.29 13.37 -3.98
C ALA A 66 12.02 12.27 -4.79
N LYS A 67 11.58 11.99 -6.02
CA LYS A 67 12.23 11.03 -6.93
C LYS A 67 13.59 11.52 -7.38
N GLU A 68 13.74 12.79 -7.75
CA GLU A 68 15.03 13.39 -8.13
C GLU A 68 16.04 13.38 -6.98
N LEU A 69 15.57 13.46 -5.73
CA LEU A 69 16.38 13.34 -4.52
C LEU A 69 16.67 11.89 -4.12
N GLY A 70 16.09 10.89 -4.79
CA GLY A 70 16.22 9.46 -4.44
C GLY A 70 15.47 9.06 -3.19
N GLN A 71 14.51 9.86 -2.73
CA GLN A 71 13.71 9.58 -1.54
C GLN A 71 12.54 8.63 -1.81
N ILE A 72 12.18 8.46 -3.08
CA ILE A 72 11.25 7.46 -3.60
C ILE A 72 11.78 6.88 -4.90
N GLU A 73 11.35 5.66 -5.26
CA GLU A 73 11.71 5.02 -6.53
C GLU A 73 10.83 5.50 -7.68
N ASP A 74 9.51 5.51 -7.46
CA ASP A 74 8.55 5.89 -8.49
C ASP A 74 7.21 6.29 -7.90
N PHE A 75 6.34 6.86 -8.74
CA PHE A 75 4.98 7.18 -8.37
C PHE A 75 4.06 7.13 -9.59
N SER A 76 2.79 6.80 -9.36
CA SER A 76 1.80 6.66 -10.42
C SER A 76 0.40 7.04 -9.94
N ILE A 77 -0.43 7.52 -10.87
CA ILE A 77 -1.86 7.71 -10.67
C ILE A 77 -2.59 6.70 -11.55
N TYR A 78 -3.50 5.91 -10.94
CA TYR A 78 -4.40 5.03 -11.68
C TYR A 78 -5.82 5.54 -11.52
N ARG A 79 -6.58 5.55 -12.60
CA ARG A 79 -8.01 5.90 -12.62
C ARG A 79 -8.81 4.73 -13.17
N SER A 80 -9.90 4.38 -12.51
CA SER A 80 -10.84 3.38 -13.03
C SER A 80 -11.42 3.83 -14.38
N GLN A 81 -11.47 2.90 -15.32
CA GLN A 81 -12.13 3.09 -16.61
C GLN A 81 -13.62 2.67 -16.56
N LEU A 82 -14.06 2.10 -15.45
CA LEU A 82 -15.44 1.67 -15.25
C LEU A 82 -16.25 2.80 -14.60
N GLU A 83 -17.42 3.10 -15.13
CA GLU A 83 -18.33 4.09 -14.56
C GLU A 83 -18.81 3.72 -13.16
N SER A 84 -19.04 2.42 -12.92
CA SER A 84 -19.48 1.87 -11.63
C SER A 84 -18.31 1.26 -10.86
N SER A 85 -17.33 2.07 -10.46
CA SER A 85 -16.14 1.61 -9.75
C SER A 85 -16.31 1.49 -8.22
N GLY A 86 -17.56 1.49 -7.70
CA GLY A 86 -17.82 1.38 -6.27
C GLY A 86 -17.24 2.55 -5.46
N ASP A 87 -16.61 2.24 -4.32
CA ASP A 87 -16.10 3.23 -3.35
C ASP A 87 -14.70 3.77 -3.71
N VAL A 88 -14.10 3.32 -4.80
CA VAL A 88 -12.77 3.76 -5.25
C VAL A 88 -12.78 3.95 -6.76
N ASN A 89 -12.29 5.10 -7.23
CA ASN A 89 -12.15 5.36 -8.66
C ASN A 89 -10.79 5.97 -9.05
N LEU A 90 -9.94 6.28 -8.05
CA LEU A 90 -8.59 6.78 -8.28
C LEU A 90 -7.63 6.22 -7.22
N PHE A 91 -6.40 5.94 -7.63
CA PHE A 91 -5.33 5.40 -6.79
C PHE A 91 -4.10 6.28 -6.95
N LEU A 92 -3.54 6.74 -5.85
CA LEU A 92 -2.20 7.32 -5.81
C LEU A 92 -1.25 6.26 -5.28
N VAL A 93 -0.20 5.99 -6.03
CA VAL A 93 0.78 4.95 -5.69
C VAL A 93 2.17 5.55 -5.64
N THR A 94 2.86 5.37 -4.53
CA THR A 94 4.28 5.71 -4.38
C THR A 94 5.07 4.45 -4.10
N LYS A 95 6.17 4.24 -4.82
CA LYS A 95 7.07 3.10 -4.69
C LYS A 95 8.33 3.51 -3.94
N PHE A 96 8.77 2.68 -3.00
CA PHE A 96 10.00 2.81 -2.23
C PHE A 96 10.89 1.59 -2.47
N ALA A 97 12.20 1.79 -2.52
CA ALA A 97 13.17 0.71 -2.72
C ALA A 97 13.22 -0.26 -1.53
N ASN A 98 13.06 0.27 -0.32
CA ASN A 98 13.11 -0.48 0.93
C ASN A 98 12.59 0.35 2.11
N ASN A 99 12.66 -0.21 3.33
CA ASN A 99 12.22 0.47 4.55
C ASN A 99 13.02 1.73 4.88
N ASP A 100 14.27 1.83 4.49
CA ASP A 100 15.13 2.97 4.86
C ASP A 100 14.57 4.30 4.34
N GLN A 101 13.90 4.26 3.18
CA GLN A 101 13.22 5.44 2.61
C GLN A 101 11.96 5.87 3.38
N LEU A 102 11.48 5.05 4.30
CA LEU A 102 10.34 5.36 5.17
C LEU A 102 10.77 5.83 6.57
N GLU A 103 12.04 5.64 6.92
CA GLU A 103 12.54 6.04 8.23
C GLU A 103 12.64 7.57 8.34
N PRO A 104 12.22 8.16 9.47
CA PRO A 104 12.34 9.60 9.69
C PRO A 104 13.79 10.07 9.58
N ASN A 105 14.08 10.93 8.62
CA ASN A 105 15.41 11.48 8.38
C ASN A 105 15.35 12.99 8.20
N LYS A 106 15.88 13.72 9.20
CA LYS A 106 15.86 15.19 9.19
C LYS A 106 16.65 15.78 8.01
N GLU A 107 17.78 15.19 7.65
CA GLU A 107 18.61 15.68 6.53
C GLU A 107 17.88 15.55 5.21
N GLU A 108 17.23 14.41 4.96
CA GLU A 108 16.42 14.19 3.76
C GLU A 108 15.20 15.10 3.72
N TYR A 109 14.55 15.33 4.87
CA TYR A 109 13.46 16.31 4.97
C TYR A 109 13.93 17.73 4.60
N ASP A 110 15.06 18.19 5.16
CA ASP A 110 15.62 19.52 4.89
C ASP A 110 16.01 19.67 3.41
N LYS A 111 16.58 18.63 2.78
CA LYS A 111 16.86 18.60 1.34
C LYS A 111 15.58 18.75 0.50
N PHE A 112 14.56 17.99 0.86
CA PHE A 112 13.27 18.09 0.18
C PHE A 112 12.66 19.48 0.31
N MET A 113 12.57 20.01 1.54
CA MET A 113 11.99 21.32 1.79
C MET A 113 12.72 22.44 1.06
N LYS A 114 14.05 22.36 0.96
CA LYS A 114 14.87 23.29 0.18
C LYS A 114 14.59 23.20 -1.32
N ALA A 115 14.49 21.98 -1.87
CA ALA A 115 14.25 21.74 -3.28
C ALA A 115 12.80 22.08 -3.67
N TRP A 116 11.83 21.74 -2.82
CA TRP A 116 10.41 22.04 -3.02
C TRP A 116 10.12 23.55 -2.99
N GLY A 117 10.70 24.25 -2.00
CA GLY A 117 10.62 25.71 -1.85
C GLY A 117 9.31 26.22 -1.26
N GLU A 118 9.38 27.44 -0.72
CA GLU A 118 8.28 28.07 0.00
C GLU A 118 7.05 28.37 -0.91
N ALA A 119 7.30 28.87 -2.11
CA ALA A 119 6.24 29.18 -3.08
C ALA A 119 5.41 27.93 -3.46
N ASN A 120 6.04 26.78 -3.64
CA ASN A 120 5.35 25.52 -3.90
C ASN A 120 4.57 25.02 -2.69
N GLN A 121 5.08 25.24 -1.48
CA GLN A 121 4.37 24.87 -0.24
C GLN A 121 3.09 25.71 -0.09
N GLU A 122 3.17 27.03 -0.28
CA GLU A 122 2.00 27.92 -0.20
C GLU A 122 0.96 27.56 -1.26
N ARG A 123 1.39 27.41 -2.52
CA ARG A 123 0.51 27.00 -3.62
C ARG A 123 -0.17 25.67 -3.34
N SER A 124 0.58 24.69 -2.87
CA SER A 124 0.05 23.37 -2.51
C SER A 124 -1.00 23.46 -1.41
N ARG A 125 -0.77 24.28 -0.36
CA ARG A 125 -1.75 24.51 0.71
C ARG A 125 -3.04 25.12 0.18
N GLU A 126 -2.96 26.11 -0.73
CA GLU A 126 -4.14 26.75 -1.30
C GLU A 126 -4.97 25.77 -2.14
N ILE A 127 -4.33 24.96 -2.98
CA ILE A 127 -5.00 23.98 -3.83
C ILE A 127 -5.67 22.89 -2.99
N THR A 128 -4.94 22.34 -2.02
CA THR A 128 -5.43 21.20 -1.22
C THR A 128 -6.60 21.54 -0.29
N LYS A 129 -6.83 22.81 0.02
CA LYS A 129 -8.04 23.26 0.75
C LYS A 129 -9.34 22.87 0.05
N ASN A 130 -9.32 22.73 -1.27
CA ASN A 130 -10.50 22.40 -2.08
C ASN A 130 -10.74 20.88 -2.18
N TYR A 131 -9.75 20.05 -1.86
CA TYR A 131 -9.83 18.59 -2.03
C TYR A 131 -10.97 17.90 -1.26
N PRO A 132 -11.31 18.32 0.00
CA PRO A 132 -12.44 17.72 0.70
C PRO A 132 -13.79 17.86 0.00
N GLY A 133 -13.94 18.91 -0.86
CA GLY A 133 -15.13 19.12 -1.69
C GLY A 133 -15.11 18.40 -3.04
N MET A 134 -14.02 17.68 -3.35
CA MET A 134 -13.83 17.00 -4.64
C MET A 134 -13.73 15.48 -4.48
N ARG A 135 -13.29 15.01 -3.29
CA ARG A 135 -12.98 13.60 -3.11
C ARG A 135 -13.02 13.17 -1.64
N LYS A 136 -13.10 11.86 -1.42
CA LYS A 136 -12.91 11.20 -0.14
C LYS A 136 -11.73 10.22 -0.24
N ILE A 137 -10.81 10.21 0.74
CA ILE A 137 -9.85 9.12 0.92
C ILE A 137 -10.62 7.99 1.58
N THR A 138 -10.60 6.81 0.97
CA THR A 138 -11.34 5.62 1.43
C THR A 138 -10.44 4.59 2.07
N GLY A 139 -9.12 4.68 1.86
CA GLY A 139 -8.13 3.81 2.49
C GLY A 139 -6.70 4.18 2.12
N GLU A 140 -5.76 3.71 2.94
CA GLU A 140 -4.32 3.81 2.70
C GLU A 140 -3.69 2.47 3.06
N TYR A 141 -2.77 1.99 2.21
CA TYR A 141 -2.10 0.70 2.36
C TYR A 141 -0.61 0.83 2.09
N LEU A 142 0.17 0.19 2.94
CA LEU A 142 1.59 -0.05 2.68
C LEU A 142 1.76 -1.55 2.44
N VAL A 143 2.14 -1.91 1.21
CA VAL A 143 2.16 -3.31 0.75
C VAL A 143 3.51 -3.69 0.17
N ARG A 144 3.78 -5.00 0.14
CA ARG A 144 4.92 -5.62 -0.55
C ARG A 144 4.42 -6.63 -1.56
N GLU A 145 5.16 -6.80 -2.62
CA GLU A 145 4.93 -7.90 -3.55
C GLU A 145 5.35 -9.22 -2.92
N ILE A 146 4.52 -10.24 -3.11
CA ILE A 146 4.78 -11.61 -2.72
C ILE A 146 4.82 -12.46 -3.99
N THR A 147 5.95 -13.14 -4.22
CA THR A 147 6.11 -14.07 -5.33
C THR A 147 6.03 -15.50 -4.80
N VAL A 148 4.93 -16.19 -5.11
CA VAL A 148 4.74 -17.62 -4.76
C VAL A 148 5.58 -18.48 -5.70
N LYS A 149 6.32 -19.46 -5.13
CA LYS A 149 7.21 -20.39 -5.86
C LYS A 149 6.48 -21.60 -6.37
#